data_f2bcfff8fa2192bb2515ffe8c30b2419
#
_entry.id   f2bcfff8fa2192bb2515ffe8c30b2419
#
_cell.length_a   1.000
_cell.length_b   1.000
_cell.length_c   1.000
_cell.angle_alpha   90.00
_cell.angle_beta   90.00
_cell.angle_gamma   90.00
#
_symmetry.space_group_name_H-M   'P 1'
#
loop_
_entity.id
_entity.type
_entity.pdbx_description
1 polymer ?
#
loop_
_entity_poly.entity_id
_entity_poly.type
_entity_poly.pdbx_seq_one_letter_code
_entity_poly.pdbx_strand_id
1 'polypeptide(L)'
;MRVKEDERKRIAQEMGQEEAQIFDAHLLVLEDRMLIEEVISRLKKDQVNVPYIFSEVLKKYIQVFSKIEDEYLRERIADLNDVGKRVLRNLLGKEHRNLKDLKERVVVVAHDLSPSDTAAMHKQMVCAFVTDIGGKTSHTAIMAKSLEIPAVVGLGETINRIKTGDILIVDGTMGVVIVNPDDDTLRIYREEEKKLQGIAEKFFQVKDLPAVTLDGRTIDIAANIELPDEIPSVKVHGGQGIGLYRSEFFYMNRKDAPTEEEHFHAYKYVAEEMKPYPVIIRTLDLGGDKFLSQFDMPKEIKPFLGWRAIRFCLANPDIFKM
;
A
#
# COMPACT_ATOMS: atom_id res chain seq x y z
N MET A 1 -0.60 22.79 24.13
CA MET A 1 -1.94 22.82 23.54
C MET A 1 -2.00 23.58 22.22
N ARG A 2 -1.63 24.88 22.15
CA ARG A 2 -1.66 25.67 20.88
C ARG A 2 -0.80 25.09 19.75
N VAL A 3 0.42 24.63 20.01
CA VAL A 3 1.33 24.06 18.99
C VAL A 3 0.74 22.82 18.30
N LYS A 4 -0.03 22.00 19.04
CA LYS A 4 -0.69 20.79 18.50
C LYS A 4 -1.86 21.11 17.56
N GLU A 5 -2.59 22.20 17.83
CA GLU A 5 -3.75 22.62 17.04
C GLU A 5 -3.32 23.26 15.70
N ASP A 6 -2.20 23.99 15.71
CA ASP A 6 -1.62 24.57 14.49
C ASP A 6 -1.00 23.50 13.59
N GLU A 7 -0.35 22.48 14.17
CA GLU A 7 0.18 21.34 13.43
C GLU A 7 -0.94 20.48 12.82
N ARG A 8 -2.03 20.25 13.56
CA ARG A 8 -3.24 19.56 13.07
C ARG A 8 -3.89 20.30 11.89
N LYS A 9 -4.04 21.62 11.99
CA LYS A 9 -4.58 22.44 10.89
C LYS A 9 -3.68 22.39 9.65
N ARG A 10 -2.37 22.37 9.84
CA ARG A 10 -1.41 22.27 8.74
C ARG A 10 -1.48 20.91 8.07
N ILE A 11 -1.58 19.82 8.83
CA ILE A 11 -1.74 18.44 8.31
C ILE A 11 -3.06 18.31 7.56
N ALA A 12 -4.16 18.81 8.12
CA ALA A 12 -5.47 18.78 7.44
C ALA A 12 -5.49 19.59 6.13
N GLN A 13 -4.69 20.64 6.03
CA GLN A 13 -4.55 21.44 4.81
C GLN A 13 -3.63 20.81 3.78
N GLU A 14 -2.56 20.14 4.23
CA GLU A 14 -1.56 19.54 3.33
C GLU A 14 -1.91 18.10 2.87
N MET A 15 -2.63 17.33 3.69
CA MET A 15 -2.84 15.90 3.49
C MET A 15 -4.32 15.46 3.43
N GLY A 16 -5.26 16.31 3.86
CA GLY A 16 -6.69 15.97 3.91
C GLY A 16 -7.24 15.74 5.31
N GLN A 17 -8.58 15.65 5.41
CA GLN A 17 -9.26 15.50 6.72
C GLN A 17 -9.15 14.07 7.29
N GLU A 18 -9.06 13.06 6.45
CA GLU A 18 -8.95 11.66 6.88
C GLU A 18 -7.60 11.39 7.52
N GLU A 19 -6.51 11.87 6.93
CA GLU A 19 -5.18 11.75 7.50
C GLU A 19 -5.05 12.52 8.83
N ALA A 20 -5.77 13.61 8.98
CA ALA A 20 -5.80 14.35 10.25
C ALA A 20 -6.48 13.56 11.38
N GLN A 21 -7.47 12.72 11.10
CA GLN A 21 -8.14 11.85 12.10
C GLN A 21 -7.21 10.74 12.60
N ILE A 22 -6.36 10.19 11.75
CA ILE A 22 -5.34 9.21 12.16
C ILE A 22 -4.39 9.81 13.18
N PHE A 23 -4.00 11.07 13.01
CA PHE A 23 -3.14 11.78 13.97
C PHE A 23 -3.85 12.07 15.31
N ASP A 24 -5.17 12.26 15.32
CA ASP A 24 -5.93 12.40 16.56
C ASP A 24 -5.91 11.09 17.36
N ALA A 25 -6.08 9.95 16.72
CA ALA A 25 -5.94 8.64 17.35
C ALA A 25 -4.53 8.39 17.91
N HIS A 26 -3.49 8.78 17.16
CA HIS A 26 -2.11 8.72 17.61
C HIS A 26 -1.84 9.60 18.85
N LEU A 27 -2.44 10.79 18.90
CA LEU A 27 -2.31 11.68 20.07
C LEU A 27 -2.97 11.10 21.32
N LEU A 28 -4.14 10.45 21.17
CA LEU A 28 -4.82 9.77 22.28
C LEU A 28 -3.96 8.67 22.91
N VAL A 29 -3.25 7.89 22.07
CA VAL A 29 -2.31 6.86 22.55
C VAL A 29 -1.14 7.48 23.31
N LEU A 30 -0.57 8.58 22.80
CA LEU A 30 0.55 9.29 23.44
C LEU A 30 0.16 9.97 24.75
N GLU A 31 -1.11 10.29 24.96
CA GLU A 31 -1.65 10.94 26.14
C GLU A 31 -2.28 9.95 27.12
N ASP A 32 -2.27 8.65 26.82
CA ASP A 32 -2.79 7.60 27.69
C ASP A 32 -1.99 7.55 29.00
N ARG A 33 -2.63 8.03 30.06
CA ARG A 33 -2.02 8.09 31.39
C ARG A 33 -1.71 6.72 31.96
N MET A 34 -2.55 5.71 31.70
CA MET A 34 -2.33 4.36 32.23
C MET A 34 -1.08 3.72 31.64
N LEU A 35 -0.90 3.86 30.33
CA LEU A 35 0.30 3.38 29.64
C LEU A 35 1.56 4.07 30.18
N ILE A 36 1.54 5.40 30.30
CA ILE A 36 2.67 6.19 30.77
C ILE A 36 3.01 5.86 32.23
N GLU A 37 2.00 5.80 33.11
CA GLU A 37 2.19 5.51 34.54
C GLU A 37 2.71 4.09 34.77
N GLU A 38 2.24 3.11 33.99
CA GLU A 38 2.75 1.73 34.06
C GLU A 38 4.23 1.68 33.66
N VAL A 39 4.62 2.37 32.57
CA VAL A 39 6.02 2.45 32.14
C VAL A 39 6.89 3.09 33.25
N ILE A 40 6.45 4.22 33.83
CA ILE A 40 7.18 4.91 34.89
C ILE A 40 7.27 4.05 36.15
N SER A 41 6.18 3.38 36.54
CA SER A 41 6.17 2.49 37.70
C SER A 41 7.13 1.32 37.54
N ARG A 42 7.11 0.66 36.39
CA ARG A 42 8.04 -0.45 36.09
C ARG A 42 9.49 0.03 35.99
N LEU A 43 9.73 1.23 35.42
CA LEU A 43 11.07 1.81 35.37
C LEU A 43 11.68 1.99 36.76
N LYS A 44 10.88 2.50 37.72
CA LYS A 44 11.32 2.69 39.10
C LYS A 44 11.58 1.36 39.81
N LYS A 45 10.78 0.32 39.50
CA LYS A 45 10.86 -0.98 40.14
C LYS A 45 11.98 -1.83 39.56
N ASP A 46 12.03 -1.94 38.22
CA ASP A 46 12.85 -2.95 37.54
C ASP A 46 14.27 -2.41 37.21
N GLN A 47 14.46 -1.09 37.23
CA GLN A 47 15.74 -0.37 36.97
C GLN A 47 16.41 -0.82 35.64
N VAL A 48 15.60 -1.13 34.63
CA VAL A 48 16.06 -1.50 33.27
C VAL A 48 15.88 -0.31 32.33
N ASN A 49 16.46 -0.34 31.13
CA ASN A 49 16.38 0.77 30.19
C ASN A 49 14.93 1.03 29.71
N VAL A 50 14.62 2.30 29.45
CA VAL A 50 13.28 2.77 29.08
C VAL A 50 12.75 2.08 27.80
N PRO A 51 13.52 1.94 26.72
CA PRO A 51 13.03 1.26 25.51
C PRO A 51 12.56 -0.16 25.76
N TYR A 52 13.26 -0.92 26.58
CA TYR A 52 12.87 -2.29 26.92
C TYR A 52 11.54 -2.33 27.69
N ILE A 53 11.43 -1.53 28.75
CA ILE A 53 10.21 -1.47 29.56
C ILE A 53 9.02 -1.01 28.71
N PHE A 54 9.21 0.03 27.90
CA PHE A 54 8.16 0.51 27.02
C PHE A 54 7.70 -0.57 26.02
N SER A 55 8.65 -1.32 25.42
CA SER A 55 8.34 -2.43 24.53
C SER A 55 7.52 -3.52 25.20
N GLU A 56 7.87 -3.90 26.43
CA GLU A 56 7.16 -4.94 27.20
C GLU A 56 5.75 -4.50 27.61
N VAL A 57 5.61 -3.25 28.06
CA VAL A 57 4.29 -2.69 28.40
C VAL A 57 3.41 -2.61 27.15
N LEU A 58 3.96 -2.12 26.04
CA LEU A 58 3.25 -2.03 24.76
C LEU A 58 2.75 -3.41 24.29
N LYS A 59 3.61 -4.43 24.31
CA LYS A 59 3.24 -5.81 23.96
C LYS A 59 2.10 -6.34 24.83
N LYS A 60 2.16 -6.08 26.13
CA LYS A 60 1.10 -6.47 27.07
C LYS A 60 -0.23 -5.82 26.70
N TYR A 61 -0.23 -4.50 26.41
CA TYR A 61 -1.44 -3.77 25.99
C TYR A 61 -2.00 -4.35 24.69
N ILE A 62 -1.16 -4.54 23.68
CA ILE A 62 -1.56 -5.15 22.41
C ILE A 62 -2.18 -6.53 22.62
N GLN A 63 -1.58 -7.38 23.46
CA GLN A 63 -2.13 -8.70 23.79
C GLN A 63 -3.46 -8.65 24.53
N VAL A 64 -3.68 -7.66 25.40
CA VAL A 64 -4.96 -7.47 26.10
C VAL A 64 -6.02 -7.03 25.11
N PHE A 65 -5.74 -6.01 24.30
CA PHE A 65 -6.69 -5.49 23.31
C PHE A 65 -7.00 -6.50 22.20
N SER A 66 -6.03 -7.33 21.80
CA SER A 66 -6.26 -8.37 20.77
C SER A 66 -7.23 -9.48 21.19
N LYS A 67 -7.47 -9.64 22.48
CA LYS A 67 -8.42 -10.63 23.03
C LYS A 67 -9.86 -10.09 23.14
N ILE A 68 -10.04 -8.79 22.96
CA ILE A 68 -11.37 -8.17 23.06
C ILE A 68 -12.00 -8.23 21.68
N GLU A 69 -13.21 -8.75 21.59
CA GLU A 69 -13.97 -8.88 20.33
C GLU A 69 -14.62 -7.57 19.85
N ASP A 70 -14.21 -6.44 20.40
CA ASP A 70 -14.69 -5.11 20.02
C ASP A 70 -13.87 -4.55 18.83
N GLU A 71 -14.56 -4.21 17.76
CA GLU A 71 -13.98 -3.77 16.50
C GLU A 71 -13.25 -2.43 16.62
N TYR A 72 -13.80 -1.49 17.38
CA TYR A 72 -13.20 -0.19 17.68
C TYR A 72 -11.85 -0.34 18.43
N LEU A 73 -11.75 -1.33 19.33
CA LEU A 73 -10.51 -1.60 20.06
C LEU A 73 -9.46 -2.30 19.19
N ARG A 74 -9.87 -3.10 18.18
CA ARG A 74 -8.94 -3.69 17.21
C ARG A 74 -8.28 -2.63 16.33
N GLU A 75 -9.01 -1.60 15.92
CA GLU A 75 -8.44 -0.48 15.15
C GLU A 75 -7.36 0.23 15.93
N ARG A 76 -7.60 0.46 17.21
CA ARG A 76 -6.60 1.05 18.11
C ARG A 76 -5.33 0.21 18.27
N ILE A 77 -5.36 -1.10 18.02
CA ILE A 77 -4.15 -1.92 18.06
C ILE A 77 -3.17 -1.53 16.94
N ALA A 78 -3.65 -1.24 15.75
CA ALA A 78 -2.82 -0.80 14.64
C ALA A 78 -2.17 0.55 14.96
N ASP A 79 -2.96 1.50 15.45
CA ASP A 79 -2.47 2.81 15.89
C ASP A 79 -1.48 2.70 17.05
N LEU A 80 -1.81 1.85 18.04
CA LEU A 80 -0.93 1.58 19.18
C LEU A 80 0.42 1.01 18.75
N ASN A 81 0.43 0.09 17.77
CA ASN A 81 1.65 -0.45 17.19
C ASN A 81 2.47 0.62 16.47
N ASP A 82 1.82 1.46 15.67
CA ASP A 82 2.50 2.49 14.87
C ASP A 82 3.11 3.57 15.77
N VAL A 83 2.32 4.09 16.72
CA VAL A 83 2.78 5.04 17.73
C VAL A 83 3.88 4.41 18.59
N GLY A 84 3.70 3.17 19.01
CA GLY A 84 4.67 2.44 19.83
C GLY A 84 6.01 2.26 19.12
N LYS A 85 6.02 1.87 17.84
CA LYS A 85 7.22 1.80 17.02
C LYS A 85 7.92 3.16 16.90
N ARG A 86 7.15 4.23 16.74
CA ARG A 86 7.66 5.60 16.64
C ARG A 86 8.29 6.09 17.93
N VAL A 87 7.65 5.83 19.06
CA VAL A 87 8.20 6.13 20.40
C VAL A 87 9.49 5.34 20.65
N LEU A 88 9.49 4.03 20.36
CA LEU A 88 10.69 3.20 20.52
C LEU A 88 11.87 3.69 19.68
N ARG A 89 11.63 4.09 18.43
CA ARG A 89 12.67 4.67 17.57
C ARG A 89 13.27 5.93 18.19
N ASN A 90 12.40 6.85 18.67
CA ASN A 90 12.84 8.08 19.33
C ASN A 90 13.64 7.80 20.61
N LEU A 91 13.20 6.85 21.43
CA LEU A 91 13.90 6.42 22.65
C LEU A 91 15.26 5.80 22.36
N LEU A 92 15.39 5.11 21.22
CA LEU A 92 16.64 4.49 20.77
C LEU A 92 17.58 5.47 20.04
N GLY A 93 17.17 6.74 19.87
CA GLY A 93 17.93 7.75 19.13
C GLY A 93 18.16 7.37 17.65
N LYS A 94 17.32 6.48 17.10
CA LYS A 94 17.40 6.12 15.69
C LYS A 94 16.73 7.22 14.87
N GLU A 95 17.53 7.92 14.05
CA GLU A 95 17.00 8.91 13.11
C GLU A 95 15.97 8.27 12.19
N HIS A 96 14.82 8.91 12.07
CA HIS A 96 13.84 8.56 11.07
C HIS A 96 14.34 9.15 9.75
N ARG A 97 14.92 8.31 8.88
CA ARG A 97 15.09 8.71 7.49
C ARG A 97 13.71 8.73 6.85
N ASN A 98 13.15 9.92 6.74
CA ASN A 98 11.84 10.13 6.14
C ASN A 98 12.00 9.92 4.63
N LEU A 99 11.13 9.11 4.03
CA LEU A 99 11.09 8.92 2.57
C LEU A 99 10.75 10.23 1.81
N LYS A 100 10.33 11.27 2.54
CA LYS A 100 10.17 12.64 2.02
C LYS A 100 11.50 13.35 1.72
N ASP A 101 12.56 13.00 2.45
CA ASP A 101 13.82 13.73 2.44
C ASP A 101 14.88 13.07 1.55
N LEU A 102 14.45 12.18 0.65
CA LEU A 102 15.33 11.53 -0.32
C LEU A 102 15.94 12.57 -1.28
N LYS A 103 17.29 12.63 -1.30
CA LYS A 103 18.06 13.57 -2.15
C LYS A 103 18.60 12.92 -3.42
N GLU A 104 18.54 11.59 -3.50
CA GLU A 104 19.04 10.79 -4.62
C GLU A 104 18.08 9.64 -4.92
N ARG A 105 18.22 9.04 -6.08
CA ARG A 105 17.43 7.87 -6.47
C ARG A 105 17.93 6.64 -5.72
N VAL A 106 17.01 5.97 -4.99
CA VAL A 106 17.34 4.85 -4.11
C VAL A 106 16.40 3.67 -4.29
N VAL A 107 16.88 2.50 -3.90
CA VAL A 107 16.04 1.33 -3.62
C VAL A 107 15.59 1.41 -2.16
N VAL A 108 14.28 1.36 -1.92
CA VAL A 108 13.72 1.35 -0.58
C VAL A 108 13.63 -0.10 -0.08
N VAL A 109 14.35 -0.37 1.00
CA VAL A 109 14.39 -1.69 1.65
C VAL A 109 13.75 -1.57 3.02
N ALA A 110 12.67 -2.30 3.26
CA ALA A 110 11.91 -2.24 4.51
C ALA A 110 11.35 -3.60 4.90
N HIS A 111 11.15 -3.84 6.21
CA HIS A 111 10.47 -5.06 6.65
C HIS A 111 9.04 -5.10 6.10
N ASP A 112 8.35 -3.96 6.17
CA ASP A 112 7.03 -3.71 5.59
C ASP A 112 6.92 -2.20 5.31
N LEU A 113 6.07 -1.81 4.37
CA LEU A 113 5.77 -0.41 4.06
C LEU A 113 4.28 -0.17 4.28
N SER A 114 3.98 0.72 5.21
CA SER A 114 2.62 1.15 5.46
C SER A 114 2.13 2.15 4.40
N PRO A 115 0.81 2.32 4.24
CA PRO A 115 0.25 3.37 3.40
C PRO A 115 0.76 4.77 3.74
N SER A 116 0.95 5.07 5.02
CA SER A 116 1.50 6.36 5.48
C SER A 116 2.97 6.56 5.12
N ASP A 117 3.78 5.49 5.08
CA ASP A 117 5.17 5.56 4.64
C ASP A 117 5.26 5.90 3.15
N THR A 118 4.37 5.30 2.35
CA THR A 118 4.37 5.46 0.89
C THR A 118 3.67 6.74 0.42
N ALA A 119 2.62 7.20 1.12
CA ALA A 119 1.92 8.45 0.80
C ALA A 119 2.83 9.68 0.91
N ALA A 120 3.76 9.62 1.87
CA ALA A 120 4.70 10.71 2.13
C ALA A 120 5.95 10.71 1.24
N MET A 121 6.10 9.74 0.35
CA MET A 121 7.32 9.45 -0.39
C MET A 121 7.48 10.33 -1.63
N HIS A 122 8.70 10.77 -1.90
CA HIS A 122 9.06 11.33 -3.20
C HIS A 122 9.13 10.22 -4.27
N LYS A 123 8.00 9.98 -4.93
CA LYS A 123 7.82 8.89 -5.92
C LYS A 123 8.94 8.83 -6.98
N GLN A 124 9.42 9.99 -7.44
CA GLN A 124 10.47 10.09 -8.47
C GLN A 124 11.87 9.67 -7.96
N MET A 125 12.06 9.63 -6.65
CA MET A 125 13.35 9.28 -6.03
C MET A 125 13.44 7.79 -5.69
N VAL A 126 12.39 7.00 -5.88
CA VAL A 126 12.38 5.58 -5.61
C VAL A 126 12.55 4.80 -6.91
N CYS A 127 13.60 3.97 -6.96
CA CYS A 127 13.90 3.12 -8.11
C CYS A 127 13.26 1.73 -8.01
N ALA A 128 13.11 1.21 -6.80
CA ALA A 128 12.52 -0.10 -6.55
C ALA A 128 12.12 -0.25 -5.07
N PHE A 129 11.25 -1.23 -4.80
CA PHE A 129 10.92 -1.67 -3.44
C PHE A 129 11.41 -3.09 -3.17
N VAL A 130 11.89 -3.30 -1.96
CA VAL A 130 12.28 -4.61 -1.44
C VAL A 130 11.71 -4.76 -0.03
N THR A 131 10.87 -5.80 0.21
CA THR A 131 10.29 -6.02 1.54
C THR A 131 10.37 -7.46 2.01
N ASP A 132 10.53 -7.67 3.33
CA ASP A 132 10.51 -9.00 3.94
C ASP A 132 9.11 -9.60 3.92
N ILE A 133 8.10 -8.77 4.20
CA ILE A 133 6.70 -9.16 4.23
C ILE A 133 6.00 -8.67 2.98
N GLY A 134 4.95 -9.36 2.60
CA GLY A 134 4.08 -8.97 1.50
C GLY A 134 3.90 -10.06 0.47
N GLY A 135 2.89 -9.90 -0.36
CA GLY A 135 2.56 -10.75 -1.50
C GLY A 135 2.19 -9.88 -2.70
N LYS A 136 1.77 -10.54 -3.79
CA LYS A 136 1.40 -9.85 -5.05
C LYS A 136 0.27 -8.81 -4.88
N THR A 137 -0.53 -8.95 -3.83
CA THR A 137 -1.65 -8.04 -3.48
C THR A 137 -1.35 -7.13 -2.29
N SER A 138 -0.09 -7.10 -1.80
CA SER A 138 0.30 -6.19 -0.74
C SER A 138 0.28 -4.74 -1.21
N HIS A 139 0.10 -3.79 -0.27
CA HIS A 139 0.13 -2.36 -0.56
C HIS A 139 1.39 -1.94 -1.32
N THR A 140 2.56 -2.45 -0.90
CA THR A 140 3.85 -2.20 -1.58
C THR A 140 3.85 -2.68 -3.02
N ALA A 141 3.30 -3.87 -3.30
CA ALA A 141 3.25 -4.40 -4.66
C ALA A 141 2.28 -3.60 -5.56
N ILE A 142 1.13 -3.16 -5.03
CA ILE A 142 0.18 -2.32 -5.72
C ILE A 142 0.81 -0.95 -6.03
N MET A 143 1.46 -0.35 -5.04
CA MET A 143 2.17 0.93 -5.22
C MET A 143 3.28 0.84 -6.28
N ALA A 144 4.08 -0.23 -6.25
CA ALA A 144 5.15 -0.45 -7.23
C ALA A 144 4.59 -0.53 -8.66
N LYS A 145 3.46 -1.22 -8.84
CA LYS A 145 2.76 -1.29 -10.13
C LYS A 145 2.28 0.08 -10.58
N SER A 146 1.64 0.83 -9.70
CA SER A 146 1.16 2.19 -10.01
C SER A 146 2.30 3.15 -10.36
N LEU A 147 3.49 2.94 -9.80
CA LEU A 147 4.69 3.72 -10.08
C LEU A 147 5.51 3.17 -11.25
N GLU A 148 5.14 2.01 -11.79
CA GLU A 148 5.86 1.31 -12.87
C GLU A 148 7.33 1.03 -12.51
N ILE A 149 7.62 0.74 -11.25
CA ILE A 149 8.95 0.41 -10.75
C ILE A 149 9.06 -1.04 -10.27
N PRO A 150 10.25 -1.65 -10.33
CA PRO A 150 10.46 -3.01 -9.83
C PRO A 150 10.14 -3.13 -8.33
N ALA A 151 9.54 -4.28 -7.95
CA ALA A 151 9.38 -4.62 -6.54
C ALA A 151 9.59 -6.12 -6.32
N VAL A 152 10.27 -6.46 -5.24
CA VAL A 152 10.41 -7.82 -4.73
C VAL A 152 9.92 -7.82 -3.29
N VAL A 153 8.85 -8.58 -3.03
CA VAL A 153 8.18 -8.63 -1.73
C VAL A 153 8.18 -10.06 -1.18
N GLY A 154 8.12 -10.20 0.14
CA GLY A 154 8.07 -11.52 0.76
C GLY A 154 9.42 -12.23 0.85
N LEU A 155 10.53 -11.50 0.97
CA LEU A 155 11.88 -12.06 1.07
C LEU A 155 12.20 -12.73 2.42
N GLY A 156 11.33 -12.60 3.42
CA GLY A 156 11.56 -13.11 4.78
C GLY A 156 12.56 -12.25 5.56
N GLU A 157 13.52 -12.87 6.24
CA GLU A 157 14.48 -12.14 7.11
C GLU A 157 15.71 -11.59 6.36
N THR A 158 15.58 -11.26 5.08
CA THR A 158 16.72 -10.92 4.21
C THR A 158 17.25 -9.49 4.46
N ILE A 159 16.38 -8.59 4.94
CA ILE A 159 16.71 -7.17 5.19
C ILE A 159 17.91 -7.01 6.15
N ASN A 160 18.06 -7.91 7.11
CA ASN A 160 19.19 -7.86 8.05
C ASN A 160 20.57 -7.97 7.38
N ARG A 161 20.61 -8.41 6.12
CA ARG A 161 21.83 -8.56 5.32
C ARG A 161 22.11 -7.34 4.44
N ILE A 162 21.18 -6.41 4.32
CA ILE A 162 21.27 -5.23 3.47
C ILE A 162 21.52 -4.01 4.34
N LYS A 163 22.49 -3.20 3.98
CA LYS A 163 22.83 -1.95 4.70
C LYS A 163 22.55 -0.75 3.79
N THR A 164 22.20 0.36 4.42
CA THR A 164 22.10 1.63 3.67
C THR A 164 23.45 1.98 3.05
N GLY A 165 23.45 2.22 1.75
CA GLY A 165 24.65 2.47 0.95
C GLY A 165 25.10 1.26 0.14
N ASP A 166 24.52 0.08 0.35
CA ASP A 166 24.76 -1.08 -0.51
C ASP A 166 24.22 -0.85 -1.92
N ILE A 167 24.91 -1.38 -2.91
CA ILE A 167 24.42 -1.42 -4.30
C ILE A 167 23.53 -2.62 -4.47
N LEU A 168 22.31 -2.38 -5.00
CA LEU A 168 21.32 -3.44 -5.21
C LEU A 168 20.92 -3.54 -6.69
N ILE A 169 20.75 -4.77 -7.15
CA ILE A 169 19.98 -5.07 -8.36
C ILE A 169 18.63 -5.65 -7.90
N VAL A 170 17.55 -5.10 -8.42
CA VAL A 170 16.18 -5.54 -8.13
C VAL A 170 15.51 -5.95 -9.42
N ASP A 171 15.31 -7.24 -9.60
CA ASP A 171 14.59 -7.82 -10.74
C ASP A 171 13.19 -8.26 -10.30
N GLY A 172 12.22 -7.39 -10.51
CA GLY A 172 10.81 -7.63 -10.18
C GLY A 172 10.14 -8.70 -11.05
N THR A 173 10.71 -9.02 -12.22
CA THR A 173 10.21 -10.07 -13.12
C THR A 173 10.59 -11.45 -12.62
N MET A 174 11.85 -11.63 -12.26
CA MET A 174 12.37 -12.88 -11.72
C MET A 174 12.20 -13.04 -10.21
N GLY A 175 11.85 -11.95 -9.50
CA GLY A 175 11.75 -11.93 -8.03
C GLY A 175 13.12 -12.07 -7.36
N VAL A 176 14.16 -11.46 -7.93
CA VAL A 176 15.56 -11.59 -7.47
C VAL A 176 16.07 -10.24 -6.95
N VAL A 177 16.80 -10.30 -5.83
CA VAL A 177 17.55 -9.16 -5.29
C VAL A 177 19.01 -9.58 -5.13
N ILE A 178 19.93 -8.85 -5.74
CA ILE A 178 21.37 -9.10 -5.65
C ILE A 178 22.00 -7.94 -4.87
N VAL A 179 22.73 -8.28 -3.81
CA VAL A 179 23.37 -7.31 -2.91
C VAL A 179 24.85 -7.23 -3.23
N ASN A 180 25.36 -6.02 -3.44
CA ASN A 180 26.75 -5.74 -3.78
C ASN A 180 27.27 -6.65 -4.91
N PRO A 181 26.58 -6.59 -6.11
CA PRO A 181 26.97 -7.42 -7.25
C PRO A 181 28.37 -7.09 -7.73
N ASP A 182 29.04 -8.08 -8.33
CA ASP A 182 30.30 -7.86 -9.03
C ASP A 182 30.10 -7.10 -10.35
N ASP A 183 31.20 -6.65 -10.95
CA ASP A 183 31.17 -5.83 -12.16
C ASP A 183 30.58 -6.55 -13.36
N ASP A 184 30.78 -7.88 -13.48
CA ASP A 184 30.21 -8.68 -14.56
C ASP A 184 28.69 -8.80 -14.43
N THR A 185 28.20 -9.06 -13.23
CA THR A 185 26.76 -9.10 -12.91
C THR A 185 26.11 -7.74 -13.17
N LEU A 186 26.75 -6.65 -12.72
CA LEU A 186 26.26 -5.28 -12.99
C LEU A 186 26.19 -5.00 -14.48
N ARG A 187 27.18 -5.43 -15.27
CA ARG A 187 27.17 -5.24 -16.72
C ARG A 187 26.02 -5.97 -17.37
N ILE A 188 25.77 -7.24 -17.00
CA ILE A 188 24.68 -8.06 -17.54
C ILE A 188 23.33 -7.37 -17.28
N TYR A 189 23.04 -6.99 -16.03
CA TYR A 189 21.76 -6.38 -15.70
C TYR A 189 21.59 -4.96 -16.28
N ARG A 190 22.66 -4.20 -16.45
CA ARG A 190 22.59 -2.90 -17.19
C ARG A 190 22.26 -3.09 -18.66
N GLU A 191 22.74 -4.15 -19.29
CA GLU A 191 22.36 -4.50 -20.66
C GLU A 191 20.90 -4.91 -20.78
N GLU A 192 20.40 -5.68 -19.81
CA GLU A 192 18.97 -6.05 -19.72
C GLU A 192 18.08 -4.80 -19.49
N GLU A 193 18.46 -3.91 -18.56
CA GLU A 193 17.76 -2.65 -18.34
C GLU A 193 17.66 -1.82 -19.62
N LYS A 194 18.76 -1.67 -20.35
CA LYS A 194 18.78 -0.96 -21.63
C LYS A 194 17.86 -1.60 -22.67
N LYS A 195 17.81 -2.94 -22.75
CA LYS A 195 16.91 -3.65 -23.65
C LYS A 195 15.45 -3.36 -23.30
N LEU A 196 15.08 -3.42 -21.99
CA LEU A 196 13.74 -3.11 -21.52
C LEU A 196 13.35 -1.65 -21.82
N GLN A 197 14.26 -0.70 -21.57
CA GLN A 197 14.06 0.71 -21.91
C GLN A 197 13.84 0.89 -23.41
N GLY A 198 14.64 0.25 -24.27
CA GLY A 198 14.47 0.32 -25.71
C GLY A 198 13.15 -0.30 -26.21
N ILE A 199 12.62 -1.31 -25.53
CA ILE A 199 11.29 -1.87 -25.81
C ILE A 199 10.21 -0.87 -25.39
N ALA A 200 10.31 -0.29 -24.20
CA ALA A 200 9.37 0.71 -23.68
C ALA A 200 9.32 1.95 -24.60
N GLU A 201 10.47 2.43 -25.08
CA GLU A 201 10.54 3.54 -26.04
C GLU A 201 9.82 3.22 -27.36
N LYS A 202 9.99 2.01 -27.89
CA LYS A 202 9.28 1.57 -29.11
C LYS A 202 7.76 1.56 -28.89
N PHE A 203 7.29 1.04 -27.75
CA PHE A 203 5.86 1.09 -27.43
C PHE A 203 5.36 2.52 -27.27
N PHE A 204 6.15 3.39 -26.65
CA PHE A 204 5.80 4.79 -26.50
C PHE A 204 5.67 5.53 -27.84
N GLN A 205 6.47 5.18 -28.84
CA GLN A 205 6.38 5.76 -30.20
C GLN A 205 5.08 5.39 -30.93
N VAL A 206 4.48 4.24 -30.62
CA VAL A 206 3.26 3.76 -31.28
C VAL A 206 1.98 3.99 -30.47
N LYS A 207 2.06 4.52 -29.26
CA LYS A 207 0.94 4.65 -28.33
C LYS A 207 -0.23 5.49 -28.86
N ASP A 208 0.06 6.49 -29.69
CA ASP A 208 -0.94 7.41 -30.24
C ASP A 208 -1.40 6.98 -31.64
N LEU A 209 -0.86 5.88 -32.18
CA LEU A 209 -1.28 5.35 -33.47
C LEU A 209 -2.58 4.56 -33.31
N PRO A 210 -3.49 4.64 -34.31
CA PRO A 210 -4.71 3.81 -34.25
C PRO A 210 -4.33 2.33 -34.37
N ALA A 211 -4.93 1.51 -33.49
CA ALA A 211 -4.74 0.07 -33.54
C ALA A 211 -5.59 -0.51 -34.69
N VAL A 212 -4.95 -0.78 -35.80
CA VAL A 212 -5.60 -1.29 -37.02
C VAL A 212 -5.00 -2.64 -37.42
N THR A 213 -5.87 -3.63 -37.63
CA THR A 213 -5.43 -4.94 -38.10
C THR A 213 -4.98 -4.90 -39.58
N LEU A 214 -4.30 -5.94 -40.07
CA LEU A 214 -3.84 -5.98 -41.45
C LEU A 214 -4.98 -5.98 -42.47
N ASP A 215 -6.18 -6.39 -42.09
CA ASP A 215 -7.41 -6.36 -42.90
C ASP A 215 -8.20 -5.03 -42.73
N GLY A 216 -7.61 -4.04 -42.06
CA GLY A 216 -8.14 -2.67 -41.97
C GLY A 216 -9.19 -2.46 -40.86
N ARG A 217 -9.35 -3.38 -39.93
CA ARG A 217 -10.29 -3.20 -38.78
C ARG A 217 -9.62 -2.40 -37.66
N THR A 218 -10.30 -1.39 -37.17
CA THR A 218 -9.90 -0.63 -35.99
C THR A 218 -10.29 -1.39 -34.72
N ILE A 219 -9.37 -1.48 -33.78
CA ILE A 219 -9.56 -2.13 -32.46
C ILE A 219 -9.39 -1.05 -31.39
N ASP A 220 -10.33 -0.99 -30.47
CA ASP A 220 -10.23 -0.11 -29.30
C ASP A 220 -9.29 -0.74 -28.26
N ILE A 221 -8.32 0.04 -27.80
CA ILE A 221 -7.37 -0.37 -26.76
C ILE A 221 -7.83 0.20 -25.42
N ALA A 222 -8.37 -0.63 -24.56
CA ALA A 222 -8.86 -0.24 -23.25
C ALA A 222 -8.04 -0.88 -22.13
N ALA A 223 -7.78 -0.10 -21.06
CA ALA A 223 -6.98 -0.54 -19.93
C ALA A 223 -7.81 -1.32 -18.89
N ASN A 224 -7.14 -2.17 -18.13
CA ASN A 224 -7.65 -2.71 -16.88
C ASN A 224 -7.04 -1.93 -15.72
N ILE A 225 -7.87 -1.42 -14.81
CA ILE A 225 -7.43 -0.70 -13.61
C ILE A 225 -7.98 -1.33 -12.33
N GLU A 226 -7.26 -1.14 -11.25
CA GLU A 226 -7.59 -1.54 -9.89
C GLU A 226 -7.90 -0.32 -9.02
N LEU A 227 -7.17 0.78 -9.24
CA LEU A 227 -7.28 2.03 -8.47
C LEU A 227 -7.50 3.24 -9.42
N PRO A 228 -8.25 4.27 -8.97
CA PRO A 228 -8.37 5.53 -9.69
C PRO A 228 -7.03 6.20 -10.02
N ASP A 229 -6.04 6.04 -9.16
CA ASP A 229 -4.70 6.62 -9.30
C ASP A 229 -3.92 6.08 -10.51
N GLU A 230 -4.38 5.02 -11.16
CA GLU A 230 -3.78 4.46 -12.38
C GLU A 230 -4.19 5.22 -13.66
N ILE A 231 -5.21 6.09 -13.61
CA ILE A 231 -5.70 6.85 -14.78
C ILE A 231 -4.61 7.69 -15.46
N PRO A 232 -3.72 8.41 -14.75
CA PRO A 232 -2.63 9.12 -15.40
C PRO A 232 -1.73 8.20 -16.23
N SER A 233 -1.41 6.99 -15.74
CA SER A 233 -0.63 6.00 -16.49
C SER A 233 -1.38 5.51 -17.72
N VAL A 234 -2.68 5.22 -17.63
CA VAL A 234 -3.51 4.83 -18.78
C VAL A 234 -3.44 5.87 -19.89
N LYS A 235 -3.58 7.15 -19.55
CA LYS A 235 -3.48 8.26 -20.52
C LYS A 235 -2.09 8.37 -21.14
N VAL A 236 -1.04 8.27 -20.33
CA VAL A 236 0.36 8.32 -20.80
C VAL A 236 0.65 7.22 -21.81
N HIS A 237 0.07 6.02 -21.62
CA HIS A 237 0.24 4.86 -22.50
C HIS A 237 -0.76 4.77 -23.66
N GLY A 238 -1.58 5.80 -23.86
CA GLY A 238 -2.50 5.88 -25.02
C GLY A 238 -3.75 5.01 -24.89
N GLY A 239 -4.18 4.68 -23.68
CA GLY A 239 -5.42 3.93 -23.44
C GLY A 239 -6.66 4.71 -23.89
N GLN A 240 -7.52 4.04 -24.69
CA GLN A 240 -8.74 4.59 -25.29
C GLN A 240 -9.99 4.16 -24.50
N GLY A 241 -9.89 4.09 -23.19
CA GLY A 241 -10.98 3.73 -22.30
C GLY A 241 -10.55 2.79 -21.18
N ILE A 242 -11.48 2.50 -20.29
CA ILE A 242 -11.31 1.49 -19.25
C ILE A 242 -12.18 0.30 -19.62
N GLY A 243 -11.54 -0.81 -20.00
CA GLY A 243 -12.20 -2.06 -20.35
C GLY A 243 -12.62 -2.86 -19.13
N LEU A 244 -11.92 -2.66 -18.00
CA LEU A 244 -12.29 -3.26 -16.73
C LEU A 244 -11.76 -2.42 -15.56
N TYR A 245 -12.67 -1.81 -14.82
CA TYR A 245 -12.40 -1.25 -13.51
C TYR A 245 -12.79 -2.27 -12.43
N ARG A 246 -11.82 -2.79 -11.70
CA ARG A 246 -12.02 -3.83 -10.67
C ARG A 246 -12.44 -3.19 -9.36
N SER A 247 -13.75 -2.98 -9.19
CA SER A 247 -14.30 -2.32 -7.99
C SER A 247 -14.08 -3.06 -6.69
N GLU A 248 -13.75 -4.35 -6.74
CA GLU A 248 -13.49 -5.16 -5.55
C GLU A 248 -12.29 -4.68 -4.74
N PHE A 249 -11.38 -3.91 -5.31
CA PHE A 249 -10.27 -3.33 -4.57
C PHE A 249 -10.73 -2.34 -3.48
N PHE A 250 -11.92 -1.73 -3.63
CA PHE A 250 -12.54 -0.94 -2.57
C PHE A 250 -12.83 -1.75 -1.31
N TYR A 251 -13.04 -3.04 -1.44
CA TYR A 251 -13.37 -3.95 -0.36
C TYR A 251 -12.14 -4.64 0.22
N MET A 252 -10.97 -4.54 -0.43
CA MET A 252 -9.75 -5.21 0.01
C MET A 252 -9.03 -4.36 1.05
N ASN A 253 -8.43 -5.03 2.05
CA ASN A 253 -7.62 -4.42 3.11
C ASN A 253 -8.38 -3.40 3.98
N ARG A 254 -9.72 -3.48 4.02
CA ARG A 254 -10.60 -2.67 4.87
C ARG A 254 -11.35 -3.57 5.85
N LYS A 255 -11.80 -2.97 6.94
CA LYS A 255 -12.67 -3.61 7.91
C LYS A 255 -14.14 -3.37 7.58
N ASP A 256 -14.48 -2.17 7.11
CA ASP A 256 -15.84 -1.77 6.78
C ASP A 256 -16.09 -1.86 5.28
N ALA A 257 -17.34 -2.07 4.91
CA ALA A 257 -17.76 -1.95 3.52
C ALA A 257 -17.59 -0.49 3.05
N PRO A 258 -17.16 -0.25 1.81
CA PRO A 258 -17.11 1.10 1.26
C PRO A 258 -18.51 1.71 1.24
N THR A 259 -18.61 3.02 1.42
CA THR A 259 -19.87 3.75 1.36
C THR A 259 -20.27 4.05 -0.10
N GLU A 260 -21.55 4.34 -0.33
CA GLU A 260 -22.03 4.80 -1.63
C GLU A 260 -21.27 6.04 -2.12
N GLU A 261 -20.95 6.97 -1.20
CA GLU A 261 -20.25 8.21 -1.53
C GLU A 261 -18.79 7.95 -1.97
N GLU A 262 -18.10 7.02 -1.34
CA GLU A 262 -16.75 6.61 -1.76
C GLU A 262 -16.77 6.00 -3.17
N HIS A 263 -17.74 5.12 -3.46
CA HIS A 263 -17.93 4.57 -4.79
C HIS A 263 -18.24 5.66 -5.82
N PHE A 264 -19.15 6.57 -5.48
CA PHE A 264 -19.54 7.67 -6.34
C PHE A 264 -18.36 8.56 -6.72
N HIS A 265 -17.57 8.99 -5.74
CA HIS A 265 -16.40 9.84 -6.00
C HIS A 265 -15.38 9.16 -6.89
N ALA A 266 -15.06 7.90 -6.62
CA ALA A 266 -14.09 7.16 -7.41
C ALA A 266 -14.57 6.90 -8.84
N TYR A 267 -15.82 6.47 -9.01
CA TYR A 267 -16.39 6.22 -10.34
C TYR A 267 -16.54 7.51 -11.15
N LYS A 268 -16.98 8.59 -10.48
CA LYS A 268 -17.08 9.92 -11.09
C LYS A 268 -15.71 10.39 -11.59
N TYR A 269 -14.69 10.32 -10.75
CA TYR A 269 -13.33 10.71 -11.11
C TYR A 269 -12.86 9.95 -12.35
N VAL A 270 -12.94 8.62 -12.34
CA VAL A 270 -12.51 7.79 -13.47
C VAL A 270 -13.29 8.11 -14.74
N ALA A 271 -14.62 8.26 -14.63
CA ALA A 271 -15.47 8.58 -15.78
C ALA A 271 -15.18 9.98 -16.36
N GLU A 272 -14.94 10.97 -15.49
CA GLU A 272 -14.65 12.35 -15.92
C GLU A 272 -13.28 12.44 -16.58
N GLU A 273 -12.26 11.80 -15.98
CA GLU A 273 -10.89 11.81 -16.48
C GLU A 273 -10.72 11.04 -17.79
N MET A 274 -11.52 10.01 -18.01
CA MET A 274 -11.44 9.21 -19.24
C MET A 274 -12.26 9.75 -20.40
N LYS A 275 -13.07 10.81 -20.23
CA LYS A 275 -13.83 11.41 -21.35
C LYS A 275 -12.90 11.72 -22.53
N PRO A 276 -13.36 11.45 -23.79
CA PRO A 276 -14.67 10.93 -24.21
C PRO A 276 -14.78 9.40 -24.26
N TYR A 277 -13.81 8.69 -23.73
CA TYR A 277 -13.70 7.23 -23.84
C TYR A 277 -14.60 6.50 -22.84
N PRO A 278 -15.03 5.28 -23.16
CA PRO A 278 -15.89 4.49 -22.27
C PRO A 278 -15.15 3.97 -21.05
N VAL A 279 -15.92 3.82 -19.95
CA VAL A 279 -15.44 3.19 -18.70
C VAL A 279 -16.39 2.05 -18.34
N ILE A 280 -15.86 0.82 -18.26
CA ILE A 280 -16.59 -0.36 -17.85
C ILE A 280 -16.19 -0.68 -16.40
N ILE A 281 -17.16 -0.58 -15.49
CA ILE A 281 -16.98 -0.87 -14.07
C ILE A 281 -17.55 -2.25 -13.78
N ARG A 282 -16.75 -3.14 -13.19
CA ARG A 282 -17.22 -4.42 -12.69
C ARG A 282 -17.95 -4.18 -11.36
N THR A 283 -19.18 -4.67 -11.24
CA THR A 283 -20.00 -4.42 -10.06
C THR A 283 -19.39 -5.02 -8.80
N LEU A 284 -19.13 -6.32 -8.79
CA LEU A 284 -18.49 -6.98 -7.66
C LEU A 284 -17.98 -8.37 -8.06
N ASP A 285 -16.70 -8.65 -7.81
CA ASP A 285 -16.12 -10.00 -7.99
C ASP A 285 -15.37 -10.42 -6.73
N LEU A 286 -16.05 -10.37 -5.59
CA LEU A 286 -15.55 -10.87 -4.31
C LEU A 286 -15.87 -12.36 -4.18
N GLY A 287 -14.91 -13.12 -3.65
CA GLY A 287 -15.07 -14.56 -3.43
C GLY A 287 -13.76 -15.28 -3.13
N GLY A 288 -13.84 -16.38 -2.39
CA GLY A 288 -12.72 -17.28 -2.11
C GLY A 288 -11.63 -16.67 -1.23
N ASP A 289 -10.57 -16.21 -1.85
CA ASP A 289 -9.36 -15.69 -1.22
C ASP A 289 -9.32 -14.16 -1.01
N LYS A 290 -10.35 -13.45 -1.49
CA LYS A 290 -10.40 -11.98 -1.53
C LYS A 290 -11.43 -11.38 -0.58
N PHE A 291 -11.63 -11.96 0.61
CA PHE A 291 -12.69 -11.52 1.50
C PHE A 291 -12.28 -10.45 2.51
N LEU A 292 -13.26 -9.60 2.84
CA LEU A 292 -13.32 -8.88 4.10
C LEU A 292 -13.29 -9.90 5.25
N SER A 293 -12.44 -9.66 6.23
CA SER A 293 -12.36 -10.47 7.45
C SER A 293 -13.67 -10.56 8.24
N GLN A 294 -14.67 -9.76 7.87
CA GLN A 294 -16.01 -9.70 8.48
C GLN A 294 -16.98 -10.79 8.00
N PHE A 295 -16.74 -11.39 6.83
CA PHE A 295 -17.62 -12.43 6.33
C PHE A 295 -17.02 -13.80 6.63
N ASP A 296 -17.61 -14.49 7.62
CA ASP A 296 -17.29 -15.88 7.96
C ASP A 296 -17.65 -16.78 6.77
N MET A 297 -16.67 -17.04 5.90
CA MET A 297 -16.90 -17.80 4.66
C MET A 297 -16.26 -19.16 4.74
N PRO A 298 -16.98 -20.22 4.32
CA PRO A 298 -16.41 -21.55 4.27
C PRO A 298 -15.25 -21.62 3.28
N LYS A 299 -14.13 -22.22 3.71
CA LYS A 299 -13.02 -22.53 2.80
C LYS A 299 -13.49 -23.51 1.74
N GLU A 300 -13.65 -23.04 0.54
CA GLU A 300 -14.08 -23.85 -0.59
C GLU A 300 -12.89 -24.47 -1.31
N ILE A 301 -13.06 -25.73 -1.74
CA ILE A 301 -12.03 -26.48 -2.50
C ILE A 301 -11.85 -25.89 -3.92
N LYS A 302 -12.88 -25.26 -4.48
CA LYS A 302 -12.86 -24.61 -5.80
C LYS A 302 -13.50 -23.21 -5.73
N PRO A 303 -12.80 -22.19 -5.23
CA PRO A 303 -13.37 -20.86 -5.00
C PRO A 303 -13.92 -20.19 -6.26
N PHE A 304 -13.35 -20.49 -7.43
CA PHE A 304 -13.78 -19.90 -8.71
C PHE A 304 -15.18 -20.34 -9.15
N LEU A 305 -15.61 -21.54 -8.76
CA LEU A 305 -16.94 -22.09 -9.07
C LEU A 305 -17.92 -21.98 -7.88
N GLY A 306 -17.43 -21.50 -6.74
CA GLY A 306 -18.16 -21.45 -5.49
C GLY A 306 -18.91 -20.16 -5.24
N TRP A 307 -18.91 -19.77 -3.98
CA TRP A 307 -19.64 -18.61 -3.45
C TRP A 307 -18.88 -17.29 -3.73
N ARG A 308 -19.14 -16.70 -4.91
CA ARG A 308 -18.49 -15.44 -5.31
C ARG A 308 -19.35 -14.64 -6.28
N ALA A 309 -18.95 -13.40 -6.53
CA ALA A 309 -19.52 -12.49 -7.51
C ALA A 309 -21.06 -12.42 -7.38
N ILE A 310 -21.79 -12.62 -8.46
CA ILE A 310 -23.24 -12.52 -8.48
C ILE A 310 -23.93 -13.45 -7.48
N ARG A 311 -23.39 -14.64 -7.19
CA ARG A 311 -23.97 -15.55 -6.19
C ARG A 311 -23.91 -14.97 -4.80
N PHE A 312 -22.79 -14.32 -4.46
CA PHE A 312 -22.63 -13.59 -3.21
C PHE A 312 -23.58 -12.37 -3.16
N CYS A 313 -23.67 -11.60 -4.22
CA CYS A 313 -24.52 -10.43 -4.32
C CYS A 313 -26.02 -10.77 -4.15
N LEU A 314 -26.48 -11.87 -4.74
CA LEU A 314 -27.87 -12.30 -4.61
C LEU A 314 -28.25 -12.72 -3.20
N ALA A 315 -27.30 -13.23 -2.43
CA ALA A 315 -27.52 -13.56 -1.02
C ALA A 315 -27.35 -12.37 -0.09
N ASN A 316 -26.63 -11.32 -0.52
CA ASN A 316 -26.39 -10.10 0.24
C ASN A 316 -26.85 -8.89 -0.58
N PRO A 317 -28.17 -8.73 -0.82
CA PRO A 317 -28.69 -7.70 -1.71
C PRO A 317 -28.41 -6.28 -1.23
N ASP A 318 -28.22 -6.06 0.07
CA ASP A 318 -27.96 -4.74 0.63
C ASP A 318 -26.56 -4.24 0.23
N ILE A 319 -25.58 -5.14 0.17
CA ILE A 319 -24.22 -4.81 -0.32
C ILE A 319 -24.26 -4.49 -1.81
N PHE A 320 -25.10 -5.20 -2.57
CA PHE A 320 -25.16 -5.00 -4.03
C PHE A 320 -25.98 -3.78 -4.43
N LYS A 321 -26.90 -3.32 -3.58
CA LYS A 321 -27.71 -2.12 -3.82
C LYS A 321 -26.96 -0.82 -3.51
N MET A 322 -25.95 -0.89 -2.69
CA MET A 322 -25.06 0.23 -2.38
C MET A 322 -24.23 0.59 -3.62
#